data_37380d3c4c25bfc13b6344bddd0e47f2
#
_entry.id   37380d3c4c25bfc13b6344bddd0e47f2
#
_cell.length_a   1.000
_cell.length_b   1.000
_cell.length_c   1.000
_cell.angle_alpha   90.00
_cell.angle_beta   90.00
_cell.angle_gamma   90.00
#
_symmetry.space_group_name_H-M   'P 1'
#
loop_
_entity.id
_entity.type
_entity.pdbx_description
1 polymer ?
#
loop_
_entity_poly.entity_id
_entity_poly.type
_entity_poly.pdbx_seq_one_letter_code
_entity_poly.pdbx_strand_id
1 'polypeptide(L)'
;MGFLLASLGSAVGLGNIWRFPYVMGKYGGGAFLLVYMVLMCAICIIPLLCELFMGQKYKKAVVGAYESVDKRLKSLGWLNVFTVILISGFYFAVGGWIIHYVLVYAVGALPHGTDYASYFNQFAARPVLPLVYAVLFLAVSAIFPFRGVNSGVEKANKVMMPAFLIMLLFLVIISQTLPGAKDGLEFIFKPDLKLCSAVIYANMFNFLPAFLRISSFVKEPLFCSI
;
A
#
# COMPACT_ATOMS: atom_id res chain seq x y z
N MET A 1 -17.35 9.43 -10.99
CA MET A 1 -17.24 8.08 -10.38
C MET A 1 -15.90 7.39 -10.70
N GLY A 2 -15.44 7.30 -11.95
CA GLY A 2 -14.20 6.62 -12.32
C GLY A 2 -12.96 7.19 -11.63
N PHE A 3 -12.83 8.49 -11.56
CA PHE A 3 -11.73 9.17 -10.87
C PHE A 3 -11.68 8.83 -9.36
N LEU A 4 -12.81 8.86 -8.66
CA LEU A 4 -12.86 8.51 -7.23
C LEU A 4 -12.46 7.06 -6.99
N LEU A 5 -12.91 6.13 -7.83
CA LEU A 5 -12.54 4.72 -7.74
C LEU A 5 -11.06 4.49 -8.07
N ALA A 6 -10.51 5.22 -9.05
CA ALA A 6 -9.09 5.17 -9.35
C ALA A 6 -8.25 5.73 -8.18
N SER A 7 -8.67 6.84 -7.58
CA SER A 7 -7.99 7.44 -6.42
C SER A 7 -8.05 6.52 -5.19
N LEU A 8 -9.20 5.89 -4.92
CA LEU A 8 -9.32 4.88 -3.86
C LEU A 8 -8.43 3.67 -4.14
N GLY A 9 -8.42 3.18 -5.40
CA GLY A 9 -7.59 2.04 -5.80
C GLY A 9 -6.12 2.28 -5.61
N SER A 10 -5.70 3.50 -5.81
CA SER A 10 -4.32 3.90 -5.61
C SER A 10 -3.97 4.15 -4.13
N ALA A 11 -4.93 4.55 -3.31
CA ALA A 11 -4.71 4.77 -1.88
C ALA A 11 -4.65 3.46 -1.07
N VAL A 12 -5.36 2.42 -1.51
CA VAL A 12 -5.38 1.12 -0.84
C VAL A 12 -4.27 0.22 -1.40
N GLY A 13 -3.23 0.02 -0.62
CA GLY A 13 -2.09 -0.82 -0.99
C GLY A 13 -1.83 -1.94 0.01
N LEU A 14 -0.84 -2.77 -0.29
CA LEU A 14 -0.36 -3.86 0.57
C LEU A 14 -0.03 -3.40 2.00
N GLY A 15 0.43 -2.16 2.15
CA GLY A 15 0.71 -1.58 3.46
C GLY A 15 -0.53 -1.53 4.36
N ASN A 16 -1.67 -1.16 3.80
CA ASN A 16 -2.92 -1.00 4.53
C ASN A 16 -3.53 -2.35 4.92
N ILE A 17 -3.36 -3.38 4.07
CA ILE A 17 -3.97 -4.69 4.27
C ILE A 17 -3.09 -5.60 5.13
N TRP A 18 -1.79 -5.55 4.95
CA TRP A 18 -0.86 -6.47 5.60
C TRP A 18 -0.11 -5.81 6.76
N ARG A 19 0.66 -4.73 6.47
CA ARG A 19 1.56 -4.15 7.46
C ARG A 19 0.83 -3.39 8.55
N PHE A 20 -0.17 -2.60 8.19
CA PHE A 20 -0.87 -1.75 9.14
C PHE A 20 -1.60 -2.55 10.24
N PRO A 21 -2.40 -3.59 9.94
CA PRO A 21 -3.03 -4.42 10.98
C PRO A 21 -2.01 -5.14 11.87
N TYR A 22 -0.93 -5.64 11.29
CA TYR A 22 0.15 -6.28 12.04
C TYR A 22 0.81 -5.31 13.06
N VAL A 23 1.16 -4.12 12.60
CA VAL A 23 1.78 -3.10 13.44
C VAL A 23 0.80 -2.61 14.51
N MET A 24 -0.46 -2.39 14.15
CA MET A 24 -1.52 -2.02 15.08
C MET A 24 -1.68 -3.08 16.18
N GLY A 25 -1.71 -4.36 15.81
CA GLY A 25 -1.78 -5.48 16.77
C GLY A 25 -0.58 -5.53 17.72
N LYS A 26 0.61 -5.24 17.22
CA LYS A 26 1.86 -5.27 18.01
C LYS A 26 2.00 -4.09 18.98
N TYR A 27 1.45 -2.93 18.65
CA TYR A 27 1.71 -1.67 19.34
C TYR A 27 0.46 -1.05 20.01
N GLY A 28 -0.44 -1.88 20.54
CA GLY A 28 -1.51 -1.43 21.44
C GLY A 28 -2.82 -1.03 20.76
N GLY A 29 -3.12 -1.60 19.59
CA GLY A 29 -4.46 -1.54 18.98
C GLY A 29 -5.00 -0.14 18.80
N GLY A 30 -6.03 0.20 19.58
CA GLY A 30 -6.71 1.49 19.51
C GLY A 30 -5.82 2.69 19.83
N ALA A 31 -4.83 2.58 20.73
CA ALA A 31 -3.89 3.66 21.03
C ALA A 31 -3.01 3.98 19.81
N PHE A 32 -2.53 2.95 19.11
CA PHE A 32 -1.80 3.11 17.85
C PHE A 32 -2.67 3.82 16.80
N LEU A 33 -3.92 3.39 16.64
CA LEU A 33 -4.85 3.97 15.66
C LEU A 33 -5.11 5.45 15.93
N LEU A 34 -5.35 5.85 17.18
CA LEU A 34 -5.58 7.24 17.54
C LEU A 34 -4.36 8.13 17.25
N VAL A 35 -3.17 7.71 17.69
CA VAL A 35 -1.93 8.47 17.42
C VAL A 35 -1.67 8.55 15.91
N TYR A 36 -1.88 7.46 15.19
CA TYR A 36 -1.74 7.44 13.74
C TYR A 36 -2.68 8.44 13.06
N MET A 37 -3.96 8.47 13.44
CA MET A 37 -4.94 9.41 12.85
C MET A 37 -4.56 10.88 13.15
N VAL A 38 -4.15 11.19 14.38
CA VAL A 38 -3.71 12.53 14.74
C VAL A 38 -2.49 12.95 13.92
N LEU A 39 -1.48 12.10 13.81
CA LEU A 39 -0.27 12.39 13.04
C LEU A 39 -0.58 12.52 11.53
N MET A 40 -1.45 11.69 10.99
CA MET A 40 -1.90 11.79 9.60
C MET A 40 -2.57 13.14 9.33
N CYS A 41 -3.49 13.56 10.19
CA CYS A 41 -4.18 14.84 10.03
C CYS A 41 -3.24 16.03 10.25
N ALA A 42 -2.36 16.00 11.25
CA ALA A 42 -1.50 17.12 11.59
C ALA A 42 -0.32 17.31 10.60
N ILE A 43 0.26 16.23 10.12
CA ILE A 43 1.51 16.29 9.36
C ILE A 43 1.31 15.96 7.87
N CYS A 44 0.46 14.98 7.50
CA CYS A 44 0.37 14.53 6.11
C CYS A 44 -0.49 15.43 5.22
N ILE A 45 -1.48 16.11 5.76
CA ILE A 45 -2.38 16.94 4.95
C ILE A 45 -1.63 18.08 4.27
N ILE A 46 -0.69 18.72 4.96
CA ILE A 46 0.03 19.88 4.42
C ILE A 46 0.89 19.49 3.20
N PRO A 47 1.79 18.49 3.27
CA PRO A 47 2.55 18.06 2.10
C PRO A 47 1.68 17.55 0.97
N LEU A 48 0.59 16.83 1.27
CA LEU A 48 -0.35 16.36 0.27
C LEU A 48 -0.95 17.53 -0.52
N LEU A 49 -1.41 18.57 0.16
CA LEU A 49 -1.94 19.78 -0.49
C LEU A 49 -0.87 20.50 -1.32
N CYS A 50 0.37 20.61 -0.81
CA CYS A 50 1.48 21.20 -1.56
C CYS A 50 1.76 20.42 -2.86
N GLU A 51 1.73 19.10 -2.81
CA GLU A 51 1.96 18.26 -3.99
C GLU A 51 0.84 18.36 -5.02
N LEU A 52 -0.43 18.31 -4.57
CA LEU A 52 -1.59 18.53 -5.44
C LEU A 52 -1.52 19.89 -6.12
N PHE A 53 -1.18 20.93 -5.37
CA PHE A 53 -1.01 22.28 -5.91
C PHE A 53 0.12 22.35 -6.95
N MET A 54 1.27 21.70 -6.68
CA MET A 54 2.36 21.65 -7.65
C MET A 54 1.96 20.88 -8.92
N GLY A 55 1.25 19.76 -8.78
CA GLY A 55 0.75 18.97 -9.90
C GLY A 55 -0.18 19.80 -10.80
N GLN A 56 -1.16 20.48 -10.20
CA GLN A 56 -2.11 21.33 -10.92
C GLN A 56 -1.44 22.53 -11.60
N LYS A 57 -0.49 23.19 -10.92
CA LYS A 57 0.15 24.39 -11.40
C LYS A 57 1.12 24.14 -12.55
N TYR A 58 1.98 23.12 -12.41
CA TYR A 58 3.07 22.91 -13.36
C TYR A 58 2.75 21.91 -14.46
N LYS A 59 1.81 20.99 -14.26
CA LYS A 59 1.40 19.96 -15.24
C LYS A 59 2.58 19.22 -15.86
N LYS A 60 3.61 18.94 -15.07
CA LYS A 60 4.86 18.28 -15.48
C LYS A 60 5.08 17.03 -14.63
N ALA A 61 5.85 16.08 -15.16
CA ALA A 61 6.35 14.95 -14.37
C ALA A 61 7.18 15.45 -13.17
N VAL A 62 7.36 14.57 -12.16
CA VAL A 62 7.95 14.88 -10.85
C VAL A 62 9.22 15.75 -10.95
N VAL A 63 10.21 15.29 -11.71
CA VAL A 63 11.49 16.02 -11.85
C VAL A 63 11.28 17.41 -12.43
N GLY A 64 10.45 17.51 -13.47
CA GLY A 64 10.14 18.80 -14.12
C GLY A 64 9.31 19.74 -13.24
N ALA A 65 8.44 19.20 -12.39
CA ALA A 65 7.66 20.00 -11.44
C ALA A 65 8.57 20.66 -10.39
N TYR A 66 9.49 19.88 -9.79
CA TYR A 66 10.48 20.43 -8.85
C TYR A 66 11.42 21.42 -9.50
N GLU A 67 11.93 21.13 -10.71
CA GLU A 67 12.77 22.05 -11.48
C GLU A 67 12.07 23.37 -11.83
N SER A 68 10.73 23.33 -12.00
CA SER A 68 9.94 24.54 -12.27
C SER A 68 9.75 25.44 -11.04
N VAL A 69 9.90 24.90 -9.83
CA VAL A 69 9.92 25.69 -8.59
C VAL A 69 11.29 26.32 -8.40
N ASP A 70 12.35 25.53 -8.40
CA ASP A 70 13.74 25.95 -8.33
C ASP A 70 14.61 24.88 -8.98
N LYS A 71 15.60 25.32 -9.80
CA LYS A 71 16.55 24.42 -10.47
C LYS A 71 17.34 23.55 -9.48
N ARG A 72 17.56 24.04 -8.25
CA ARG A 72 18.24 23.31 -7.17
C ARG A 72 17.44 22.12 -6.65
N LEU A 73 16.10 22.19 -6.75
CA LEU A 73 15.21 21.13 -6.29
C LEU A 73 15.11 19.95 -7.27
N LYS A 74 15.72 20.04 -8.45
CA LYS A 74 15.75 18.95 -9.43
C LYS A 74 16.31 17.64 -8.85
N SER A 75 17.32 17.73 -7.96
CA SER A 75 17.89 16.57 -7.27
C SER A 75 16.87 15.86 -6.38
N LEU A 76 15.97 16.59 -5.71
CA LEU A 76 14.87 16.02 -4.93
C LEU A 76 13.88 15.28 -5.83
N GLY A 77 13.61 15.79 -7.02
CA GLY A 77 12.80 15.09 -8.02
C GLY A 77 13.39 13.73 -8.40
N TRP A 78 14.69 13.65 -8.64
CA TRP A 78 15.38 12.39 -8.91
C TRP A 78 15.42 11.45 -7.73
N LEU A 79 15.64 11.96 -6.50
CA LEU A 79 15.58 11.16 -5.28
C LEU A 79 14.21 10.50 -5.12
N ASN A 80 13.16 11.23 -5.47
CA ASN A 80 11.80 10.72 -5.45
C ASN A 80 11.60 9.57 -6.45
N VAL A 81 12.04 9.74 -7.70
CA VAL A 81 11.98 8.67 -8.71
C VAL A 81 12.73 7.43 -8.23
N PHE A 82 13.92 7.60 -7.67
CA PHE A 82 14.71 6.49 -7.13
C PHE A 82 13.97 5.77 -5.99
N THR A 83 13.33 6.52 -5.09
CA THR A 83 12.51 5.95 -4.00
C THR A 83 11.35 5.11 -4.54
N VAL A 84 10.67 5.58 -5.59
CA VAL A 84 9.58 4.84 -6.24
C VAL A 84 10.09 3.54 -6.85
N ILE A 85 11.24 3.55 -7.51
CA ILE A 85 11.86 2.35 -8.10
C ILE A 85 12.16 1.30 -7.02
N LEU A 86 12.77 1.70 -5.90
CA LEU A 86 13.07 0.80 -4.78
C LEU A 86 11.80 0.19 -4.18
N ILE A 87 10.78 1.02 -3.94
CA ILE A 87 9.50 0.55 -3.41
C ILE A 87 8.81 -0.40 -4.39
N SER A 88 8.84 -0.10 -5.69
CA SER A 88 8.25 -0.96 -6.72
C SER A 88 8.90 -2.34 -6.75
N GLY A 89 10.22 -2.44 -6.58
CA GLY A 89 10.92 -3.72 -6.48
C GLY A 89 10.38 -4.61 -5.35
N PHE A 90 10.15 -4.03 -4.17
CA PHE A 90 9.51 -4.73 -3.05
C PHE A 90 8.08 -5.18 -3.39
N TYR A 91 7.28 -4.31 -4.02
CA TYR A 91 5.90 -4.66 -4.39
C TYR A 91 5.86 -5.80 -5.42
N PHE A 92 6.78 -5.82 -6.38
CA PHE A 92 6.84 -6.90 -7.36
C PHE A 92 7.25 -8.24 -6.73
N ALA A 93 8.16 -8.22 -5.77
CA ALA A 93 8.52 -9.43 -5.02
C ALA A 93 7.32 -10.00 -4.25
N VAL A 94 6.63 -9.16 -3.47
CA VAL A 94 5.45 -9.59 -2.69
C VAL A 94 4.30 -9.98 -3.61
N GLY A 95 4.07 -9.26 -4.71
CA GLY A 95 3.08 -9.62 -5.73
C GLY A 95 3.38 -10.98 -6.35
N GLY A 96 4.65 -11.29 -6.59
CA GLY A 96 5.08 -12.60 -7.04
C GLY A 96 4.77 -13.72 -6.03
N TRP A 97 4.99 -13.47 -4.74
CA TRP A 97 4.60 -14.42 -3.67
C TRP A 97 3.09 -14.68 -3.68
N ILE A 98 2.28 -13.65 -3.86
CA ILE A 98 0.82 -13.79 -3.93
C ILE A 98 0.43 -14.68 -5.11
N ILE A 99 0.99 -14.48 -6.30
CA ILE A 99 0.73 -15.33 -7.47
C ILE A 99 1.10 -16.78 -7.17
N HIS A 100 2.28 -17.02 -6.57
CA HIS A 100 2.70 -18.37 -6.20
C HIS A 100 1.68 -19.04 -5.29
N TYR A 101 1.26 -18.37 -4.20
CA TYR A 101 0.29 -18.94 -3.28
C TYR A 101 -1.08 -19.17 -3.92
N VAL A 102 -1.56 -18.25 -4.76
CA VAL A 102 -2.82 -18.43 -5.50
C VAL A 102 -2.76 -19.72 -6.35
N LEU A 103 -1.67 -19.93 -7.06
CA LEU A 103 -1.50 -21.13 -7.89
C LEU A 103 -1.43 -22.41 -7.05
N VAL A 104 -0.66 -22.39 -5.97
CA VAL A 104 -0.49 -23.54 -5.07
C VAL A 104 -1.82 -23.94 -4.41
N TYR A 105 -2.61 -22.97 -3.97
CA TYR A 105 -3.94 -23.23 -3.42
C TYR A 105 -4.93 -23.69 -4.51
N ALA A 106 -4.89 -23.11 -5.69
CA ALA A 106 -5.79 -23.49 -6.80
C ALA A 106 -5.56 -24.95 -7.24
N VAL A 107 -4.32 -25.42 -7.19
CA VAL A 107 -3.97 -26.82 -7.54
C VAL A 107 -4.13 -27.77 -6.34
N GLY A 108 -4.41 -27.25 -5.14
CA GLY A 108 -4.52 -28.08 -3.94
C GLY A 108 -3.19 -28.69 -3.46
N ALA A 109 -2.06 -28.08 -3.84
CA ALA A 109 -0.73 -28.60 -3.52
C ALA A 109 -0.29 -28.34 -2.06
N LEU A 110 -1.09 -27.67 -1.25
CA LEU A 110 -0.86 -27.48 0.19
C LEU A 110 -1.86 -28.32 0.98
N PRO A 111 -1.43 -29.49 1.53
CA PRO A 111 -2.30 -30.32 2.38
C PRO A 111 -2.67 -29.60 3.67
N HIS A 112 -3.84 -29.95 4.23
CA HIS A 112 -4.20 -29.50 5.57
C HIS A 112 -3.16 -29.99 6.61
N GLY A 113 -2.68 -29.06 7.45
CA GLY A 113 -1.64 -29.35 8.45
C GLY A 113 -0.22 -29.03 8.02
N THR A 114 -0.03 -28.45 6.83
CA THR A 114 1.29 -27.95 6.41
C THR A 114 1.75 -26.81 7.34
N ASP A 115 3.01 -26.87 7.78
CA ASP A 115 3.65 -25.72 8.42
C ASP A 115 3.91 -24.62 7.38
N TYR A 116 2.99 -23.66 7.33
CA TYR A 116 3.03 -22.55 6.36
C TYR A 116 4.26 -21.65 6.51
N ALA A 117 4.81 -21.55 7.74
CA ALA A 117 6.00 -20.74 7.99
C ALA A 117 7.25 -21.41 7.39
N SER A 118 7.42 -22.70 7.61
CA SER A 118 8.49 -23.49 6.98
C SER A 118 8.38 -23.51 5.46
N TYR A 119 7.18 -23.68 4.94
CA TYR A 119 6.94 -23.65 3.50
C TYR A 119 7.34 -22.30 2.89
N PHE A 120 6.92 -21.19 3.51
CA PHE A 120 7.28 -19.84 3.05
C PHE A 120 8.80 -19.63 3.08
N ASN A 121 9.47 -20.02 4.17
CA ASN A 121 10.92 -19.88 4.29
C ASN A 121 11.66 -20.68 3.21
N GLN A 122 11.23 -21.92 2.93
CA GLN A 122 11.81 -22.74 1.87
C GLN A 122 11.56 -22.13 0.47
N PHE A 123 10.37 -21.59 0.23
CA PHE A 123 10.06 -20.90 -1.02
C PHE A 123 10.91 -19.63 -1.16
N ALA A 124 10.97 -18.77 -0.14
CA ALA A 124 11.70 -17.51 -0.17
C ALA A 124 13.22 -17.70 -0.28
N ALA A 125 13.75 -18.82 0.24
CA ALA A 125 15.17 -19.17 0.14
C ALA A 125 15.60 -19.63 -1.26
N ARG A 126 14.67 -19.98 -2.13
CA ARG A 126 15.01 -20.39 -3.53
C ARG A 126 15.42 -19.17 -4.33
N PRO A 127 16.58 -19.14 -5.02
CA PRO A 127 17.06 -17.95 -5.69
C PRO A 127 16.27 -17.59 -6.95
N VAL A 128 15.74 -18.58 -7.67
CA VAL A 128 15.13 -18.38 -9.00
C VAL A 128 13.61 -18.29 -8.94
N LEU A 129 12.97 -19.15 -8.16
CA LEU A 129 11.51 -19.31 -8.20
C LEU A 129 10.75 -18.04 -7.78
N PRO A 130 11.09 -17.35 -6.65
CA PRO A 130 10.46 -16.08 -6.31
C PRO A 130 10.68 -14.99 -7.35
N LEU A 131 11.87 -14.98 -8.00
CA LEU A 131 12.19 -14.01 -9.04
C LEU A 131 11.33 -14.21 -10.30
N VAL A 132 11.10 -15.45 -10.72
CA VAL A 132 10.22 -15.77 -11.86
C VAL A 132 8.80 -15.26 -11.60
N TYR A 133 8.26 -15.51 -10.40
CA TYR A 133 6.93 -15.00 -10.03
C TYR A 133 6.89 -13.47 -9.93
N ALA A 134 7.95 -12.83 -9.45
CA ALA A 134 8.04 -11.37 -9.40
C ALA A 134 8.04 -10.76 -10.83
N VAL A 135 8.80 -11.35 -11.76
CA VAL A 135 8.81 -10.94 -13.17
C VAL A 135 7.45 -11.19 -13.83
N LEU A 136 6.80 -12.31 -13.53
CA LEU A 136 5.45 -12.59 -14.01
C LEU A 136 4.45 -11.54 -13.51
N PHE A 137 4.51 -11.18 -12.22
CA PHE A 137 3.67 -10.12 -11.64
C PHE A 137 3.94 -8.77 -12.30
N LEU A 138 5.21 -8.41 -12.52
CA LEU A 138 5.59 -7.20 -13.24
C LEU A 138 5.02 -7.20 -14.66
N ALA A 139 5.16 -8.29 -15.41
CA ALA A 139 4.65 -8.40 -16.78
C ALA A 139 3.13 -8.22 -16.83
N VAL A 140 2.38 -8.89 -15.94
CA VAL A 140 0.92 -8.73 -15.85
C VAL A 140 0.55 -7.30 -15.46
N SER A 141 1.24 -6.72 -14.47
CA SER A 141 0.97 -5.34 -14.02
C SER A 141 1.25 -4.31 -15.11
N ALA A 142 2.27 -4.53 -15.95
CA ALA A 142 2.64 -3.62 -17.03
C ALA A 142 1.58 -3.54 -18.15
N ILE A 143 0.75 -4.57 -18.33
CA ILE A 143 -0.31 -4.57 -19.34
C ILE A 143 -1.28 -3.40 -19.17
N PHE A 144 -1.60 -3.03 -17.92
CA PHE A 144 -2.58 -1.98 -17.64
C PHE A 144 -2.09 -0.57 -18.03
N PRO A 145 -0.88 -0.12 -17.63
CA PRO A 145 -0.33 1.16 -18.06
C PRO A 145 -0.09 1.24 -19.56
N PHE A 146 0.34 0.14 -20.22
CA PHE A 146 0.53 0.13 -21.67
C PHE A 146 -0.76 0.34 -22.47
N ARG A 147 -1.92 -0.02 -21.90
CA ARG A 147 -3.24 0.26 -22.50
C ARG A 147 -3.71 1.70 -22.27
N GLY A 148 -2.92 2.51 -21.59
CA GLY A 148 -3.25 3.89 -21.24
C GLY A 148 -4.00 4.01 -19.91
N VAL A 149 -3.91 5.19 -19.31
CA VAL A 149 -4.45 5.47 -17.97
C VAL A 149 -5.98 5.35 -17.96
N ASN A 150 -6.67 6.03 -18.87
CA ASN A 150 -8.14 6.07 -18.89
C ASN A 150 -8.76 4.74 -19.31
N SER A 151 -8.15 4.06 -20.29
CA SER A 151 -8.68 2.81 -20.85
C SER A 151 -8.18 1.55 -20.11
N GLY A 152 -7.00 1.59 -19.52
CA GLY A 152 -6.40 0.46 -18.80
C GLY A 152 -6.62 0.54 -17.30
N VAL A 153 -6.00 1.50 -16.64
CA VAL A 153 -5.97 1.59 -15.17
C VAL A 153 -7.34 1.95 -14.60
N GLU A 154 -8.03 2.96 -15.15
CA GLU A 154 -9.36 3.36 -14.66
C GLU A 154 -10.40 2.26 -14.84
N LYS A 155 -10.38 1.56 -15.99
CA LYS A 155 -11.30 0.45 -16.25
C LYS A 155 -11.05 -0.73 -15.32
N ALA A 156 -9.79 -1.07 -15.06
CA ALA A 156 -9.43 -2.11 -14.10
C ALA A 156 -9.92 -1.74 -12.68
N ASN A 157 -9.67 -0.52 -12.23
CA ASN A 157 -10.08 -0.06 -10.90
C ASN A 157 -11.60 0.00 -10.73
N LYS A 158 -12.37 0.30 -11.79
CA LYS A 158 -13.84 0.26 -11.73
C LYS A 158 -14.40 -1.13 -11.38
N VAL A 159 -13.67 -2.20 -11.73
CA VAL A 159 -14.07 -3.58 -11.41
C VAL A 159 -13.39 -4.06 -10.13
N MET A 160 -12.09 -3.83 -10.00
CA MET A 160 -11.30 -4.37 -8.89
C MET A 160 -11.66 -3.71 -7.55
N MET A 161 -11.95 -2.41 -7.51
CA MET A 161 -12.26 -1.71 -6.26
C MET A 161 -13.57 -2.14 -5.62
N PRO A 162 -14.71 -2.20 -6.34
CA PRO A 162 -15.93 -2.75 -5.75
C PRO A 162 -15.77 -4.21 -5.31
N ALA A 163 -15.11 -5.06 -6.11
CA ALA A 163 -14.85 -6.45 -5.74
C ALA A 163 -14.01 -6.55 -4.45
N PHE A 164 -13.00 -5.73 -4.33
CA PHE A 164 -12.15 -5.64 -3.13
C PHE A 164 -12.95 -5.18 -1.90
N LEU A 165 -13.78 -4.15 -2.03
CA LEU A 165 -14.62 -3.68 -0.93
C LEU A 165 -15.63 -4.74 -0.47
N ILE A 166 -16.25 -5.46 -1.40
CA ILE A 166 -17.15 -6.58 -1.08
C ILE A 166 -16.39 -7.68 -0.33
N MET A 167 -15.18 -8.02 -0.79
CA MET A 167 -14.34 -9.01 -0.11
C MET A 167 -13.96 -8.56 1.30
N LEU A 168 -13.62 -7.29 1.51
CA LEU A 168 -13.33 -6.75 2.85
C LEU A 168 -14.55 -6.82 3.75
N LEU A 169 -15.74 -6.43 3.26
CA LEU A 169 -16.98 -6.52 4.03
C LEU A 169 -17.29 -7.97 4.43
N PHE A 170 -17.11 -8.91 3.51
CA PHE A 170 -17.28 -10.32 3.77
C PHE A 170 -16.33 -10.82 4.87
N LEU A 171 -15.04 -10.44 4.80
CA LEU A 171 -14.06 -10.76 5.84
C LEU A 171 -14.43 -10.15 7.20
N VAL A 172 -14.91 -8.90 7.23
CA VAL A 172 -15.39 -8.26 8.47
C VAL A 172 -16.56 -9.06 9.06
N ILE A 173 -17.53 -9.45 8.25
CA ILE A 173 -18.70 -10.22 8.73
C ILE A 173 -18.23 -11.57 9.29
N ILE A 174 -17.38 -12.31 8.58
CA ILE A 174 -16.87 -13.59 9.06
C ILE A 174 -16.05 -13.43 10.33
N SER A 175 -15.22 -12.40 10.42
CA SER A 175 -14.38 -12.18 11.61
C SER A 175 -15.20 -11.99 12.88
N GLN A 176 -16.44 -11.46 12.78
CA GLN A 176 -17.34 -11.31 13.92
C GLN A 176 -17.93 -12.66 14.42
N THR A 177 -17.93 -13.70 13.57
CA THR A 177 -18.41 -15.03 13.94
C THR A 177 -17.36 -15.90 14.62
N LEU A 178 -16.09 -15.46 14.60
CA LEU A 178 -14.98 -16.22 15.19
C LEU A 178 -14.97 -16.10 16.73
N PRO A 179 -14.56 -17.17 17.44
CA PRO A 179 -14.32 -17.09 18.87
C PRO A 179 -13.21 -16.07 19.16
N GLY A 180 -13.45 -15.14 20.12
CA GLY A 180 -12.51 -14.05 20.43
C GLY A 180 -12.76 -12.74 19.65
N ALA A 181 -13.78 -12.66 18.80
CA ALA A 181 -14.12 -11.44 18.07
C ALA A 181 -14.37 -10.24 19.00
N LYS A 182 -15.01 -10.49 20.15
CA LYS A 182 -15.26 -9.46 21.17
C LYS A 182 -13.96 -8.89 21.75
N ASP A 183 -12.99 -9.75 22.07
CA ASP A 183 -11.70 -9.35 22.61
C ASP A 183 -10.91 -8.52 21.59
N GLY A 184 -10.99 -8.90 20.30
CA GLY A 184 -10.39 -8.15 19.19
C GLY A 184 -11.03 -6.75 19.03
N LEU A 185 -12.35 -6.63 19.13
CA LEU A 185 -13.04 -5.34 19.10
C LEU A 185 -12.68 -4.49 20.33
N GLU A 186 -12.67 -5.08 21.51
CA GLU A 186 -12.27 -4.39 22.73
C GLU A 186 -10.86 -3.85 22.65
N PHE A 187 -9.92 -4.61 22.11
CA PHE A 187 -8.54 -4.21 21.87
C PHE A 187 -8.41 -2.98 20.94
N ILE A 188 -9.29 -2.87 19.94
CA ILE A 188 -9.31 -1.71 19.02
C ILE A 188 -9.99 -0.51 19.66
N PHE A 189 -11.10 -0.70 20.38
CA PHE A 189 -11.92 0.40 20.89
C PHE A 189 -11.57 0.85 22.32
N LYS A 190 -10.77 0.06 23.06
CA LYS A 190 -10.25 0.46 24.39
C LYS A 190 -8.75 0.74 24.32
N PRO A 191 -8.33 1.98 23.98
CA PRO A 191 -6.93 2.31 23.83
C PRO A 191 -6.21 2.26 25.20
N ASP A 192 -5.15 1.48 25.31
CA ASP A 192 -4.25 1.53 26.47
C ASP A 192 -3.18 2.61 26.24
N LEU A 193 -3.37 3.76 26.88
CA LEU A 193 -2.48 4.92 26.73
C LEU A 193 -1.13 4.73 27.43
N LYS A 194 -0.92 3.69 28.24
CA LYS A 194 0.38 3.39 28.87
C LYS A 194 1.45 3.03 27.84
N LEU A 195 1.05 2.54 26.68
CA LEU A 195 1.93 2.22 25.56
C LEU A 195 2.24 3.43 24.65
N CYS A 196 1.81 4.64 25.01
CA CYS A 196 1.85 5.81 24.14
C CYS A 196 3.26 6.16 23.61
N SER A 197 4.32 5.99 24.42
CA SER A 197 5.69 6.23 23.97
C SER A 197 6.15 5.24 22.89
N ALA A 198 5.93 3.95 23.11
CA ALA A 198 6.25 2.92 22.12
C ALA A 198 5.42 3.09 20.84
N VAL A 199 4.16 3.52 20.98
CA VAL A 199 3.25 3.83 19.89
C VAL A 199 3.75 5.01 19.05
N ILE A 200 4.24 6.08 19.69
CA ILE A 200 4.81 7.25 18.98
C ILE A 200 6.03 6.83 18.16
N TYR A 201 6.95 6.06 18.73
CA TYR A 201 8.12 5.56 18.00
C TYR A 201 7.71 4.66 16.82
N ALA A 202 6.80 3.73 17.03
CA ALA A 202 6.31 2.85 15.97
C ALA A 202 5.61 3.62 14.85
N ASN A 203 4.79 4.61 15.20
CA ASN A 203 4.12 5.48 14.23
C ASN A 203 5.12 6.33 13.46
N MET A 204 6.09 6.94 14.12
CA MET A 204 7.13 7.74 13.47
C MET A 204 7.91 6.91 12.43
N PHE A 205 8.26 5.67 12.78
CA PHE A 205 9.00 4.78 11.89
C PHE A 205 8.15 4.28 10.70
N ASN A 206 6.84 4.13 10.88
CA ASN A 206 5.92 3.75 9.81
C ASN A 206 5.44 4.95 8.98
N PHE A 207 5.44 6.13 9.58
CA PHE A 207 4.99 7.37 8.98
C PHE A 207 5.97 7.90 7.92
N LEU A 208 7.26 7.84 8.17
CA LEU A 208 8.29 8.34 7.25
C LEU A 208 8.22 7.66 5.85
N PRO A 209 8.11 6.32 5.75
CA PRO A 209 7.89 5.67 4.46
C PRO A 209 6.52 5.97 3.84
N ALA A 210 5.46 6.13 4.66
CA ALA A 210 4.14 6.50 4.16
C ALA A 210 4.15 7.93 3.61
N PHE A 211 4.81 8.86 4.28
CA PHE A 211 5.03 10.23 3.84
C PHE A 211 5.81 10.29 2.51
N LEU A 212 6.89 9.55 2.40
CA LEU A 212 7.68 9.44 1.17
C LEU A 212 6.86 8.80 0.03
N ARG A 213 5.93 7.89 0.36
CA ARG A 213 5.07 7.21 -0.60
C ARG A 213 3.92 8.08 -1.08
N ILE A 214 3.27 8.85 -0.20
CA ILE A 214 2.23 9.82 -0.58
C ILE A 214 2.84 10.87 -1.48
N SER A 215 4.03 11.36 -1.13
CA SER A 215 4.82 12.28 -1.94
C SER A 215 5.14 11.73 -3.34
N SER A 216 5.37 10.45 -3.49
CA SER A 216 5.63 9.84 -4.80
C SER A 216 4.36 9.57 -5.61
N PHE A 217 3.25 9.30 -4.93
CA PHE A 217 2.00 8.89 -5.55
C PHE A 217 1.23 10.05 -6.21
N VAL A 218 1.20 11.22 -5.57
CA VAL A 218 0.58 12.44 -6.13
C VAL A 218 1.29 12.92 -7.40
N LYS A 219 2.45 12.36 -7.71
CA LYS A 219 3.29 12.73 -8.86
C LYS A 219 3.05 11.90 -10.11
N GLU A 220 2.14 10.95 -10.08
CA GLU A 220 1.74 10.28 -11.32
C GLU A 220 1.05 11.27 -12.28
N PRO A 221 1.32 11.18 -13.58
CA PRO A 221 0.68 12.05 -14.59
C PRO A 221 -0.85 11.95 -14.63
N LEU A 222 -1.45 11.01 -13.89
CA LEU A 222 -2.89 10.89 -13.64
C LEU A 222 -3.51 12.16 -13.06
N PHE A 223 -2.77 12.90 -12.21
CA PHE A 223 -3.23 14.15 -11.62
C PHE A 223 -2.84 15.37 -12.45
N CYS A 224 -1.93 15.24 -13.41
CA CYS A 224 -1.54 16.32 -14.30
C CYS A 224 -2.45 16.47 -15.53
N SER A 225 -3.38 15.55 -15.77
CA SER A 225 -4.28 15.56 -16.93
C SER A 225 -5.71 16.05 -16.63
N ILE A 226 -5.98 16.49 -15.39
CA ILE A 226 -7.20 17.19 -14.98
C ILE A 226 -6.87 18.66 -14.73
#